data_b9fb8e322c95c9e7253bce93e518d5cb
#
_entry.id   b9fb8e322c95c9e7253bce93e518d5cb
#
_cell.length_a   1.000
_cell.length_b   1.000
_cell.length_c   1.000
_cell.angle_alpha   90.00
_cell.angle_beta   90.00
_cell.angle_gamma   90.00
#
_symmetry.space_group_name_H-M   'P 1'
#
loop_
_entity.id
_entity.type
_entity.pdbx_description
1 polymer ?
#
loop_
_entity_poly.entity_id
_entity_poly.type
_entity_poly.pdbx_seq_one_letter_code
_entity_poly.pdbx_strand_id
1 'polypeptide(L)'
;MTAISRVVAREIIDSRGNPTVEVDVVLKDGSLGRAAVPSGASTGAREAVELRDGDPARFHGKGVRRAVDAVNESIADAVTGLDAEDQATVDRTMIELDGTDTKSRLGANALLGVSLATAKAAAAAHRLPLYRYVGGVDARVLPVPMMNIVNGGAHADNPLDFQEFMIAPVGAATFAEAVRMGSEVFHTLRRNLLAAGHSVNVGDEGGFAPDLRTADEALDFVVRAVEQTGYKPGTDITLVMDPATSEFFRDGVYDYTGEGVRRTPAEHTDYLATLVDRYPVASIEDPMAEDDHTGWRELTARLGDRCQLTGDDVFCTNETLLRAGIRDGIANSILVKVNQIGTLTETLATVGTAHRAGYTVVMSHRSGETEDTTIADLAVATGCGQIKTGSLSRADRTAKYNQLVRIEEELGTQARYAGGTALGLRR
;
A
#
# COMPACT_ATOMS: atom_id res chain seq x y z
N MET A 1 18.69 26.91 7.69
CA MET A 1 18.02 27.18 9.01
C MET A 1 16.79 26.26 9.15
N THR A 2 17.08 25.00 9.09
CA THR A 2 16.13 23.86 8.98
C THR A 2 15.67 23.32 10.33
N ALA A 3 15.98 24.03 11.45
CA ALA A 3 15.51 23.63 12.76
C ALA A 3 13.98 23.76 12.86
N ILE A 4 13.32 22.74 13.42
CA ILE A 4 11.88 22.70 13.67
C ILE A 4 11.53 23.82 14.66
N SER A 5 10.59 24.68 14.28
CA SER A 5 10.13 25.80 15.11
C SER A 5 8.75 25.55 15.72
N ARG A 6 7.92 24.75 15.06
CA ARG A 6 6.57 24.44 15.52
C ARG A 6 6.06 23.14 14.91
N VAL A 7 5.37 22.34 15.72
CA VAL A 7 4.62 21.17 15.30
C VAL A 7 3.17 21.32 15.76
N VAL A 8 2.20 21.06 14.88
CA VAL A 8 0.77 21.16 15.18
C VAL A 8 0.03 20.03 14.50
N ALA A 9 -0.74 19.28 15.28
CA ALA A 9 -1.63 18.25 14.78
C ALA A 9 -3.09 18.64 14.90
N ARG A 10 -3.92 18.05 14.04
CA ARG A 10 -5.38 18.12 14.08
C ARG A 10 -6.01 16.80 13.67
N GLU A 11 -7.28 16.65 14.03
CA GLU A 11 -8.10 15.57 13.55
C GLU A 11 -8.75 16.00 12.24
N ILE A 12 -8.63 15.15 11.19
CA ILE A 12 -9.30 15.30 9.90
C ILE A 12 -10.13 14.04 9.62
N ILE A 13 -10.87 13.99 8.52
CA ILE A 13 -11.71 12.85 8.13
C ILE A 13 -11.05 12.11 6.97
N ASP A 14 -10.96 10.78 7.06
CA ASP A 14 -10.48 9.89 6.02
C ASP A 14 -11.55 9.53 4.97
N SER A 15 -11.18 8.79 3.95
CA SER A 15 -12.06 8.36 2.84
C SER A 15 -13.23 7.46 3.27
N ARG A 16 -13.19 6.91 4.49
CA ARG A 16 -14.26 6.10 5.09
C ARG A 16 -15.14 6.88 6.06
N GLY A 17 -14.90 8.20 6.22
CA GLY A 17 -15.61 9.04 7.16
C GLY A 17 -15.16 8.86 8.61
N ASN A 18 -14.03 8.22 8.87
CA ASN A 18 -13.44 8.08 10.19
C ASN A 18 -12.39 9.17 10.43
N PRO A 19 -12.17 9.61 11.68
CA PRO A 19 -11.11 10.55 11.98
C PRO A 19 -9.72 9.95 11.79
N THR A 20 -8.79 10.77 11.34
CA THR A 20 -7.35 10.49 11.30
C THR A 20 -6.53 11.71 11.64
N VAL A 21 -5.21 11.54 11.78
CA VAL A 21 -4.27 12.59 12.20
C VAL A 21 -3.69 13.31 10.97
N GLU A 22 -3.69 14.65 11.01
CA GLU A 22 -2.89 15.48 10.11
C GLU A 22 -1.93 16.34 10.92
N VAL A 23 -0.68 16.45 10.47
CA VAL A 23 0.39 17.20 11.16
C VAL A 23 1.00 18.24 10.24
N ASP A 24 1.21 19.43 10.79
CA ASP A 24 2.03 20.50 10.21
C ASP A 24 3.36 20.62 10.98
N VAL A 25 4.46 20.61 10.28
CA VAL A 25 5.80 20.96 10.79
C VAL A 25 6.26 22.23 10.10
N VAL A 26 6.61 23.25 10.90
CA VAL A 26 7.13 24.53 10.41
C VAL A 26 8.58 24.68 10.86
N LEU A 27 9.46 25.06 9.94
CA LEU A 27 10.87 25.30 10.21
C LEU A 27 11.14 26.80 10.54
N LYS A 28 12.32 27.12 11.05
CA LYS A 28 12.69 28.51 11.40
C LYS A 28 12.74 29.44 10.22
N ASP A 29 12.94 28.93 9.00
CA ASP A 29 12.91 29.74 7.77
C ASP A 29 11.49 29.95 7.22
N GLY A 30 10.47 29.38 7.86
CA GLY A 30 9.07 29.44 7.45
C GLY A 30 8.63 28.31 6.53
N SER A 31 9.51 27.39 6.14
CA SER A 31 9.15 26.21 5.35
C SER A 31 8.16 25.35 6.11
N LEU A 32 7.11 24.86 5.41
CA LEU A 32 6.02 24.09 5.95
C LEU A 32 5.97 22.71 5.28
N GLY A 33 5.88 21.67 6.09
CA GLY A 33 5.51 20.34 5.66
C GLY A 33 4.18 19.93 6.30
N ARG A 34 3.29 19.33 5.51
CA ARG A 34 1.99 18.78 5.98
C ARG A 34 1.87 17.34 5.57
N ALA A 35 1.45 16.48 6.50
CA ALA A 35 1.19 15.07 6.22
C ALA A 35 -0.08 14.61 6.91
N ALA A 36 -0.91 13.86 6.20
CA ALA A 36 -2.07 13.17 6.74
C ALA A 36 -1.80 11.67 6.77
N VAL A 37 -2.23 11.01 7.84
CA VAL A 37 -1.91 9.60 8.11
C VAL A 37 -3.02 8.70 7.62
N PRO A 38 -2.74 7.64 6.84
CA PRO A 38 -3.73 6.64 6.43
C PRO A 38 -4.10 5.69 7.57
N SER A 39 -5.22 4.96 7.42
CA SER A 39 -5.75 4.03 8.41
C SER A 39 -6.19 2.70 7.78
N GLY A 40 -5.83 1.56 8.36
CA GLY A 40 -6.22 0.23 7.87
C GLY A 40 -7.68 -0.15 8.18
N ALA A 41 -8.24 -1.08 7.39
CA ALA A 41 -9.46 -1.81 7.72
C ALA A 41 -9.11 -3.20 8.30
N SER A 42 -8.43 -4.03 7.51
CA SER A 42 -7.69 -5.21 7.98
C SER A 42 -6.34 -4.76 8.52
N THR A 43 -5.85 -5.36 9.58
CA THR A 43 -4.57 -5.02 10.19
C THR A 43 -3.84 -6.28 10.61
N GLY A 44 -2.60 -6.45 10.19
CA GLY A 44 -1.73 -7.53 10.67
C GLY A 44 -1.53 -7.43 12.19
N ALA A 45 -1.51 -8.56 12.87
CA ALA A 45 -1.41 -8.60 14.34
C ALA A 45 -0.13 -7.93 14.89
N ARG A 46 0.87 -7.74 14.03
CA ARG A 46 2.20 -7.21 14.38
C ARG A 46 2.44 -5.78 13.91
N GLU A 47 1.41 -5.09 13.41
CA GLU A 47 1.50 -3.66 13.07
C GLU A 47 1.76 -2.79 14.29
N ALA A 48 2.42 -1.66 14.08
CA ALA A 48 2.50 -0.60 15.08
C ALA A 48 1.10 -0.03 15.36
N VAL A 49 0.84 0.33 16.61
CA VAL A 49 -0.51 0.66 17.09
C VAL A 49 -1.00 2.00 16.56
N GLU A 50 -2.09 1.99 15.83
CA GLU A 50 -2.88 3.19 15.55
C GLU A 50 -3.66 3.58 16.83
N LEU A 51 -3.25 4.69 17.46
CA LEU A 51 -3.85 5.11 18.72
C LEU A 51 -5.23 5.73 18.48
N ARG A 52 -6.26 5.08 19.02
CA ARG A 52 -7.65 5.54 19.02
C ARG A 52 -8.12 5.90 20.43
N ASP A 53 -9.10 6.82 20.52
CA ASP A 53 -9.59 7.32 21.81
C ASP A 53 -10.36 6.25 22.61
N GLY A 54 -11.09 5.37 21.92
CA GLY A 54 -11.93 4.34 22.54
C GLY A 54 -13.19 4.87 23.19
N ASP A 55 -13.50 6.17 23.07
CA ASP A 55 -14.72 6.78 23.60
C ASP A 55 -15.91 6.53 22.67
N PRO A 56 -16.87 5.67 23.01
CA PRO A 56 -17.99 5.34 22.15
C PRO A 56 -18.94 6.53 21.88
N ALA A 57 -18.91 7.56 22.72
CA ALA A 57 -19.72 8.76 22.53
C ALA A 57 -19.19 9.69 21.43
N ARG A 58 -17.94 9.44 20.96
CA ARG A 58 -17.30 10.25 19.94
C ARG A 58 -16.73 9.38 18.83
N PHE A 59 -17.23 9.57 17.58
CA PHE A 59 -16.84 8.76 16.41
C PHE A 59 -16.92 7.24 16.68
N HIS A 60 -17.87 6.79 17.51
CA HIS A 60 -18.04 5.38 17.87
C HIS A 60 -16.74 4.72 18.40
N GLY A 61 -15.91 5.46 19.14
CA GLY A 61 -14.63 5.00 19.67
C GLY A 61 -13.43 5.24 18.77
N LYS A 62 -13.64 5.66 17.50
CA LYS A 62 -12.58 5.83 16.51
C LYS A 62 -11.89 7.20 16.53
N GLY A 63 -12.20 8.10 17.48
CA GLY A 63 -11.53 9.39 17.63
C GLY A 63 -10.01 9.26 17.75
N VAL A 64 -9.26 10.32 17.40
CA VAL A 64 -7.78 10.34 17.44
C VAL A 64 -7.23 11.51 18.27
N ARG A 65 -8.04 12.07 19.20
CA ARG A 65 -7.60 13.18 20.05
C ARG A 65 -6.36 12.84 20.87
N ARG A 66 -6.29 11.62 21.42
CA ARG A 66 -5.12 11.18 22.19
C ARG A 66 -3.83 11.24 21.35
N ALA A 67 -3.89 10.85 20.09
CA ALA A 67 -2.75 10.94 19.17
C ALA A 67 -2.46 12.42 18.83
N VAL A 68 -3.49 13.24 18.60
CA VAL A 68 -3.35 14.70 18.35
C VAL A 68 -2.74 15.40 19.56
N ASP A 69 -3.18 15.10 20.77
CA ASP A 69 -2.65 15.67 22.01
C ASP A 69 -1.19 15.23 22.23
N ALA A 70 -0.86 13.96 21.96
CA ALA A 70 0.51 13.46 22.01
C ALA A 70 1.45 14.24 21.06
N VAL A 71 0.99 14.57 19.86
CA VAL A 71 1.77 15.40 18.92
C VAL A 71 1.90 16.83 19.42
N ASN A 72 0.80 17.46 19.85
CA ASN A 72 0.77 18.88 20.23
C ASN A 72 1.50 19.17 21.55
N GLU A 73 1.72 18.15 22.36
CA GLU A 73 2.38 18.26 23.68
C GLU A 73 3.76 17.59 23.63
N SER A 74 3.84 16.31 24.03
CA SER A 74 5.11 15.62 24.30
C SER A 74 6.00 15.47 23.07
N ILE A 75 5.45 15.19 21.89
CA ILE A 75 6.25 15.06 20.68
C ILE A 75 6.73 16.43 20.21
N ALA A 76 5.87 17.45 20.18
CA ALA A 76 6.26 18.81 19.82
C ALA A 76 7.39 19.34 20.71
N ASP A 77 7.30 19.13 22.03
CA ASP A 77 8.35 19.53 22.98
C ASP A 77 9.68 18.81 22.70
N ALA A 78 9.63 17.52 22.37
CA ALA A 78 10.83 16.71 22.14
C ALA A 78 11.55 17.03 20.83
N VAL A 79 10.81 17.36 19.76
CA VAL A 79 11.40 17.56 18.43
C VAL A 79 11.64 19.03 18.08
N THR A 80 11.03 19.98 18.79
CA THR A 80 11.26 21.42 18.56
C THR A 80 12.73 21.77 18.80
N GLY A 81 13.35 22.42 17.83
CA GLY A 81 14.76 22.78 17.85
C GLY A 81 15.67 21.76 17.16
N LEU A 82 15.22 20.53 16.93
CA LEU A 82 15.97 19.56 16.11
C LEU A 82 16.07 20.03 14.66
N ASP A 83 17.09 19.56 13.98
CA ASP A 83 17.28 19.81 12.55
C ASP A 83 16.40 18.84 11.74
N ALA A 84 15.49 19.38 10.93
CA ALA A 84 14.61 18.59 10.07
C ALA A 84 15.36 17.81 8.98
N GLU A 85 16.59 18.19 8.65
CA GLU A 85 17.44 17.43 7.71
C GLU A 85 17.99 16.15 8.34
N ASP A 86 18.11 16.09 9.67
CA ASP A 86 18.48 14.88 10.39
C ASP A 86 17.23 14.05 10.74
N GLN A 87 16.56 13.55 9.68
CA GLN A 87 15.34 12.72 9.79
C GLN A 87 15.53 11.56 10.78
N ALA A 88 16.69 10.91 10.73
CA ALA A 88 16.96 9.75 11.59
C ALA A 88 16.99 10.13 13.07
N THR A 89 17.50 11.31 13.42
CA THR A 89 17.48 11.81 14.80
C THR A 89 16.08 12.20 15.23
N VAL A 90 15.28 12.86 14.37
CA VAL A 90 13.88 13.20 14.67
C VAL A 90 13.07 11.94 14.94
N ASP A 91 13.13 10.95 14.03
CA ASP A 91 12.37 9.71 14.16
C ASP A 91 12.81 8.90 15.40
N ARG A 92 14.12 8.77 15.63
CA ARG A 92 14.65 8.10 16.82
C ARG A 92 14.20 8.77 18.12
N THR A 93 14.21 10.09 18.20
CA THR A 93 13.74 10.85 19.36
C THR A 93 12.29 10.51 19.69
N MET A 94 11.42 10.40 18.67
CA MET A 94 10.02 10.03 18.86
C MET A 94 9.84 8.56 19.28
N ILE A 95 10.62 7.63 18.69
CA ILE A 95 10.61 6.21 19.05
C ILE A 95 11.06 6.02 20.51
N GLU A 96 12.15 6.65 20.91
CA GLU A 96 12.66 6.60 22.29
C GLU A 96 11.67 7.25 23.27
N LEU A 97 11.02 8.35 22.85
CA LEU A 97 9.96 9.00 23.64
C LEU A 97 8.77 8.07 23.82
N ASP A 98 8.34 7.32 22.80
CA ASP A 98 7.26 6.32 22.95
C ASP A 98 7.71 5.18 23.90
N GLY A 99 8.88 4.60 23.66
CA GLY A 99 9.50 3.60 24.52
C GLY A 99 8.83 2.23 24.53
N THR A 100 7.89 1.97 23.57
CA THR A 100 7.25 0.66 23.40
C THR A 100 7.58 0.07 22.01
N ASP A 101 7.61 -1.25 21.90
CA ASP A 101 7.97 -1.94 20.65
C ASP A 101 6.99 -1.64 19.50
N THR A 102 5.71 -1.42 19.86
CA THR A 102 4.62 -1.21 18.88
C THR A 102 4.12 0.23 18.83
N LYS A 103 4.84 1.18 19.42
CA LYS A 103 4.45 2.60 19.49
C LYS A 103 3.06 2.81 20.14
N SER A 104 2.72 1.95 21.10
CA SER A 104 1.37 1.91 21.70
C SER A 104 1.11 3.06 22.68
N ARG A 105 2.13 3.77 23.16
CA ARG A 105 1.97 4.86 24.12
C ARG A 105 1.55 6.18 23.48
N LEU A 106 2.20 6.57 22.39
CA LEU A 106 1.93 7.81 21.66
C LEU A 106 1.12 7.58 20.39
N GLY A 107 1.22 6.39 19.82
CA GLY A 107 0.57 5.98 18.59
C GLY A 107 1.45 6.11 17.35
N ALA A 108 1.51 5.06 16.53
CA ALA A 108 2.20 5.10 15.25
C ALA A 108 1.66 6.19 14.32
N ASN A 109 0.36 6.48 14.40
CA ASN A 109 -0.27 7.57 13.66
C ASN A 109 0.25 8.96 14.06
N ALA A 110 0.51 9.19 15.35
CA ALA A 110 1.12 10.43 15.83
C ALA A 110 2.57 10.57 15.33
N LEU A 111 3.37 9.52 15.51
CA LEU A 111 4.78 9.51 15.09
C LEU A 111 4.90 9.69 13.57
N LEU A 112 4.12 8.94 12.80
CA LEU A 112 4.17 9.00 11.34
C LEU A 112 3.81 10.39 10.79
N GLY A 113 2.76 11.00 11.35
CA GLY A 113 2.36 12.35 10.94
C GLY A 113 3.50 13.35 11.07
N VAL A 114 4.22 13.33 12.20
CA VAL A 114 5.38 14.21 12.44
C VAL A 114 6.55 13.83 11.54
N SER A 115 6.85 12.54 11.40
CA SER A 115 7.96 12.04 10.57
C SER A 115 7.82 12.48 9.11
N LEU A 116 6.66 12.25 8.50
CA LEU A 116 6.41 12.63 7.11
C LEU A 116 6.33 14.15 6.90
N ALA A 117 5.70 14.87 7.83
CA ALA A 117 5.63 16.33 7.79
C ALA A 117 7.03 16.96 7.91
N THR A 118 7.92 16.37 8.72
CA THR A 118 9.32 16.82 8.84
C THR A 118 10.06 16.66 7.53
N ALA A 119 10.00 15.50 6.87
CA ALA A 119 10.61 15.28 5.57
C ALA A 119 10.09 16.26 4.50
N LYS A 120 8.79 16.54 4.48
CA LYS A 120 8.18 17.51 3.57
C LYS A 120 8.64 18.94 3.86
N ALA A 121 8.77 19.32 5.14
CA ALA A 121 9.26 20.63 5.53
C ALA A 121 10.73 20.84 5.10
N ALA A 122 11.57 19.81 5.31
CA ALA A 122 12.97 19.83 4.88
C ALA A 122 13.08 19.90 3.34
N ALA A 123 12.29 19.12 2.61
CA ALA A 123 12.23 19.21 1.15
C ALA A 123 11.84 20.61 0.68
N ALA A 124 10.83 21.24 1.30
CA ALA A 124 10.41 22.60 0.99
C ALA A 124 11.51 23.64 1.27
N ALA A 125 12.27 23.50 2.38
CA ALA A 125 13.40 24.36 2.69
C ALA A 125 14.49 24.33 1.61
N HIS A 126 14.71 23.17 1.00
CA HIS A 126 15.61 22.98 -0.13
C HIS A 126 14.98 23.31 -1.49
N ARG A 127 13.70 23.65 -1.54
CA ARG A 127 12.94 23.87 -2.79
C ARG A 127 12.99 22.65 -3.72
N LEU A 128 12.96 21.46 -3.12
CA LEU A 128 12.92 20.19 -3.82
C LEU A 128 11.55 19.54 -3.65
N PRO A 129 11.03 18.85 -4.68
CA PRO A 129 9.92 17.95 -4.48
C PRO A 129 10.33 16.79 -3.58
N LEU A 130 9.37 16.21 -2.84
CA LEU A 130 9.66 15.19 -1.83
C LEU A 130 10.40 13.98 -2.41
N TYR A 131 9.96 13.49 -3.58
CA TYR A 131 10.62 12.34 -4.22
C TYR A 131 12.10 12.58 -4.50
N ARG A 132 12.47 13.82 -4.87
CA ARG A 132 13.86 14.19 -5.14
C ARG A 132 14.67 14.38 -3.86
N TYR A 133 14.05 14.96 -2.83
CA TYR A 133 14.68 15.13 -1.53
C TYR A 133 15.05 13.80 -0.88
N VAL A 134 14.11 12.85 -0.86
CA VAL A 134 14.30 11.52 -0.25
C VAL A 134 15.15 10.59 -1.13
N GLY A 135 14.89 10.58 -2.44
CA GLY A 135 15.50 9.60 -3.37
C GLY A 135 16.78 10.10 -4.06
N GLY A 136 17.13 11.39 -3.90
CA GLY A 136 18.33 11.97 -4.49
C GLY A 136 18.29 12.08 -6.01
N VAL A 137 19.48 12.06 -6.62
CA VAL A 137 19.66 12.36 -8.06
C VAL A 137 19.11 11.27 -8.99
N ASP A 138 18.99 10.04 -8.53
CA ASP A 138 18.50 8.90 -9.34
C ASP A 138 17.00 8.60 -9.17
N ALA A 139 16.26 9.44 -8.42
CA ALA A 139 14.81 9.31 -8.26
C ALA A 139 14.08 9.70 -9.55
N ARG A 140 13.93 8.74 -10.48
CA ARG A 140 13.36 8.93 -11.82
C ARG A 140 12.55 7.73 -12.35
N VAL A 141 12.40 6.68 -11.53
CA VAL A 141 11.65 5.48 -11.92
C VAL A 141 10.20 5.64 -11.51
N LEU A 142 9.30 5.73 -12.49
CA LEU A 142 7.85 5.73 -12.28
C LEU A 142 7.39 4.29 -12.03
N PRO A 143 6.63 4.03 -10.96
CA PRO A 143 6.20 2.68 -10.61
C PRO A 143 5.12 2.15 -11.57
N VAL A 144 5.05 0.82 -11.72
CA VAL A 144 3.88 0.14 -12.30
C VAL A 144 2.73 0.24 -11.29
N PRO A 145 1.57 0.80 -11.66
CA PRO A 145 0.42 0.84 -10.77
C PRO A 145 -0.31 -0.51 -10.79
N MET A 146 -0.57 -1.07 -9.61
CA MET A 146 -1.49 -2.17 -9.37
C MET A 146 -2.86 -1.57 -9.06
N MET A 147 -3.77 -1.59 -10.04
CA MET A 147 -5.05 -0.88 -9.99
C MET A 147 -6.16 -1.85 -9.57
N ASN A 148 -6.68 -1.69 -8.37
CA ASN A 148 -7.74 -2.54 -7.84
C ASN A 148 -9.09 -2.24 -8.52
N ILE A 149 -9.56 -3.11 -9.44
CA ILE A 149 -10.77 -2.87 -10.23
C ILE A 149 -11.97 -3.74 -9.82
N VAL A 150 -11.75 -4.81 -9.03
CA VAL A 150 -12.81 -5.61 -8.39
C VAL A 150 -12.49 -5.82 -6.93
N ASN A 151 -13.43 -5.51 -6.06
CA ASN A 151 -13.35 -5.67 -4.62
C ASN A 151 -14.24 -6.83 -4.12
N GLY A 152 -13.74 -7.58 -3.16
CA GLY A 152 -14.45 -8.55 -2.37
C GLY A 152 -13.95 -8.56 -0.92
N GLY A 153 -14.09 -9.68 -0.21
CA GLY A 153 -13.61 -9.83 1.15
C GLY A 153 -14.02 -8.69 2.08
N ALA A 154 -13.08 -8.19 2.88
CA ALA A 154 -13.34 -7.08 3.81
C ALA A 154 -13.58 -5.72 3.12
N HIS A 155 -13.30 -5.59 1.81
CA HIS A 155 -13.45 -4.33 1.05
C HIS A 155 -14.82 -4.15 0.38
N ALA A 156 -15.69 -5.17 0.39
CA ALA A 156 -17.01 -5.12 -0.24
C ALA A 156 -18.02 -6.05 0.46
N ASP A 157 -19.28 -5.64 0.51
CA ASP A 157 -20.39 -6.49 0.99
C ASP A 157 -20.92 -7.36 -0.18
N ASN A 158 -20.15 -8.38 -0.52
CA ASN A 158 -20.49 -9.38 -1.55
C ASN A 158 -19.92 -10.76 -1.16
N PRO A 159 -20.30 -11.86 -1.86
CA PRO A 159 -19.84 -13.21 -1.50
C PRO A 159 -18.43 -13.57 -1.98
N LEU A 160 -17.69 -12.66 -2.61
CA LEU A 160 -16.37 -12.94 -3.16
C LEU A 160 -15.34 -13.03 -2.03
N ASP A 161 -14.69 -14.18 -1.83
CA ASP A 161 -13.77 -14.40 -0.72
C ASP A 161 -12.46 -13.61 -0.86
N PHE A 162 -11.91 -13.46 -2.08
CA PHE A 162 -10.70 -12.68 -2.34
C PHE A 162 -10.99 -11.18 -2.28
N GLN A 163 -10.10 -10.45 -1.61
CA GLN A 163 -10.30 -9.03 -1.30
C GLN A 163 -10.11 -8.13 -2.51
N GLU A 164 -9.12 -8.41 -3.39
CA GLU A 164 -8.77 -7.54 -4.51
C GLU A 164 -8.37 -8.29 -5.77
N PHE A 165 -8.86 -7.78 -6.90
CA PHE A 165 -8.40 -8.16 -8.25
C PHE A 165 -7.94 -6.91 -8.97
N MET A 166 -6.66 -6.91 -9.31
CA MET A 166 -5.98 -5.75 -9.85
C MET A 166 -5.47 -5.99 -11.27
N ILE A 167 -5.34 -4.91 -12.03
CA ILE A 167 -4.62 -4.88 -13.30
C ILE A 167 -3.33 -4.09 -13.13
N ALA A 168 -2.28 -4.53 -13.83
CA ALA A 168 -0.98 -3.86 -13.88
C ALA A 168 -0.56 -3.65 -15.35
N PRO A 169 -0.58 -2.39 -15.86
CA PRO A 169 -0.24 -2.09 -17.26
C PRO A 169 1.27 -2.13 -17.50
N VAL A 170 1.85 -3.32 -17.48
CA VAL A 170 3.31 -3.57 -17.60
C VAL A 170 3.88 -3.24 -18.96
N GLY A 171 3.05 -3.23 -20.02
CA GLY A 171 3.45 -2.92 -21.39
C GLY A 171 3.36 -1.44 -21.76
N ALA A 172 2.94 -0.57 -20.86
CA ALA A 172 2.88 0.86 -21.10
C ALA A 172 4.27 1.47 -21.33
N ALA A 173 4.35 2.48 -22.18
CA ALA A 173 5.60 3.20 -22.45
C ALA A 173 5.89 4.29 -21.41
N THR A 174 4.85 4.85 -20.78
CA THR A 174 4.91 5.93 -19.81
C THR A 174 3.91 5.66 -18.67
N PHE A 175 4.04 6.38 -17.57
CA PHE A 175 3.07 6.28 -16.48
C PHE A 175 1.68 6.84 -16.89
N ALA A 176 1.66 7.95 -17.61
CA ALA A 176 0.41 8.53 -18.14
C ALA A 176 -0.30 7.53 -19.08
N GLU A 177 0.44 6.79 -19.90
CA GLU A 177 -0.11 5.72 -20.74
C GLU A 177 -0.66 4.57 -19.91
N ALA A 178 0.03 4.17 -18.84
CA ALA A 178 -0.47 3.15 -17.91
C ALA A 178 -1.81 3.57 -17.27
N VAL A 179 -1.96 4.83 -16.88
CA VAL A 179 -3.22 5.36 -16.34
C VAL A 179 -4.32 5.33 -17.39
N ARG A 180 -4.03 5.68 -18.65
CA ARG A 180 -5.00 5.61 -19.77
C ARG A 180 -5.46 4.17 -19.98
N MET A 181 -4.54 3.23 -20.11
CA MET A 181 -4.83 1.80 -20.29
C MET A 181 -5.73 1.28 -19.17
N GLY A 182 -5.39 1.57 -17.91
CA GLY A 182 -6.19 1.19 -16.77
C GLY A 182 -7.61 1.77 -16.80
N SER A 183 -7.76 3.06 -17.16
CA SER A 183 -9.05 3.72 -17.26
C SER A 183 -9.94 3.09 -18.35
N GLU A 184 -9.39 2.76 -19.49
CA GLU A 184 -10.12 2.10 -20.59
C GLU A 184 -10.62 0.71 -20.16
N VAL A 185 -9.78 -0.09 -19.50
CA VAL A 185 -10.19 -1.39 -18.94
C VAL A 185 -11.25 -1.24 -17.86
N PHE A 186 -11.07 -0.30 -16.92
CA PHE A 186 -12.04 -0.03 -15.85
C PHE A 186 -13.44 0.27 -16.41
N HIS A 187 -13.53 1.16 -17.40
CA HIS A 187 -14.81 1.51 -18.02
C HIS A 187 -15.39 0.37 -18.87
N THR A 188 -14.54 -0.47 -19.47
CA THR A 188 -14.99 -1.65 -20.21
C THR A 188 -15.53 -2.71 -19.26
N LEU A 189 -14.83 -2.97 -18.14
CA LEU A 189 -15.31 -3.85 -17.07
C LEU A 189 -16.68 -3.38 -16.54
N ARG A 190 -16.84 -2.08 -16.30
CA ARG A 190 -18.12 -1.51 -15.87
C ARG A 190 -19.26 -1.88 -16.81
N ARG A 191 -19.05 -1.73 -18.13
CA ARG A 191 -20.07 -2.08 -19.13
C ARG A 191 -20.40 -3.57 -19.11
N ASN A 192 -19.38 -4.43 -18.97
CA ASN A 192 -19.53 -5.88 -18.93
C ASN A 192 -20.34 -6.33 -17.71
N LEU A 193 -20.02 -5.78 -16.53
CA LEU A 193 -20.72 -6.08 -15.29
C LEU A 193 -22.21 -5.65 -15.38
N LEU A 194 -22.48 -4.44 -15.88
CA LEU A 194 -23.86 -3.97 -16.09
C LEU A 194 -24.64 -4.86 -17.07
N ALA A 195 -24.00 -5.26 -18.18
CA ALA A 195 -24.64 -6.13 -19.18
C ALA A 195 -24.95 -7.52 -18.64
N ALA A 196 -24.17 -7.98 -17.65
CA ALA A 196 -24.39 -9.25 -16.94
C ALA A 196 -25.38 -9.12 -15.75
N GLY A 197 -25.84 -7.89 -15.44
CA GLY A 197 -26.80 -7.64 -14.34
C GLY A 197 -26.16 -7.45 -12.97
N HIS A 198 -24.83 -7.31 -12.90
CA HIS A 198 -24.10 -7.08 -11.64
C HIS A 198 -24.09 -5.62 -11.21
N SER A 199 -23.93 -5.37 -9.92
CA SER A 199 -23.69 -4.04 -9.36
C SER A 199 -22.36 -3.47 -9.87
N VAL A 200 -22.36 -2.16 -10.11
CA VAL A 200 -21.16 -1.36 -10.40
C VAL A 200 -20.94 -0.29 -9.32
N ASN A 201 -21.53 -0.47 -8.14
CA ASN A 201 -21.13 0.29 -6.97
C ASN A 201 -19.67 -0.06 -6.62
N VAL A 202 -18.98 0.90 -6.02
CA VAL A 202 -17.56 0.73 -5.72
C VAL A 202 -17.35 0.47 -4.22
N GLY A 203 -16.36 -0.35 -3.91
CA GLY A 203 -15.87 -0.59 -2.55
C GLY A 203 -14.99 0.54 -2.02
N ASP A 204 -14.39 0.32 -0.87
CA ASP A 204 -13.56 1.30 -0.16
C ASP A 204 -12.36 1.78 -0.97
N GLU A 205 -11.83 0.95 -1.85
CA GLU A 205 -10.67 1.27 -2.68
C GLU A 205 -11.02 1.69 -4.12
N GLY A 206 -12.32 1.87 -4.42
CA GLY A 206 -12.80 2.40 -5.70
C GLY A 206 -12.96 1.36 -6.81
N GLY A 207 -12.63 0.07 -6.58
CA GLY A 207 -12.96 -1.04 -7.47
C GLY A 207 -14.45 -1.39 -7.39
N PHE A 208 -15.01 -2.03 -8.43
CA PHE A 208 -16.40 -2.48 -8.43
C PHE A 208 -16.60 -3.60 -7.40
N ALA A 209 -17.78 -3.64 -6.80
CA ALA A 209 -18.22 -4.66 -5.85
C ALA A 209 -19.38 -5.49 -6.44
N PRO A 210 -19.13 -6.31 -7.46
CA PRO A 210 -20.15 -7.15 -8.08
C PRO A 210 -20.50 -8.34 -7.19
N ASP A 211 -21.71 -8.89 -7.39
CA ASP A 211 -22.14 -10.14 -6.75
C ASP A 211 -21.57 -11.36 -7.53
N LEU A 212 -20.26 -11.56 -7.41
CA LEU A 212 -19.53 -12.72 -7.93
C LEU A 212 -19.17 -13.66 -6.76
N ARG A 213 -18.99 -14.95 -7.05
CA ARG A 213 -18.78 -15.94 -6.01
C ARG A 213 -17.38 -16.54 -5.97
N THR A 214 -16.68 -16.53 -7.11
CA THR A 214 -15.39 -17.20 -7.24
C THR A 214 -14.32 -16.27 -7.81
N ALA A 215 -13.07 -16.54 -7.49
CA ALA A 215 -11.95 -15.83 -8.09
C ALA A 215 -11.90 -16.03 -9.62
N ASP A 216 -12.26 -17.21 -10.10
CA ASP A 216 -12.34 -17.51 -11.53
C ASP A 216 -13.33 -16.59 -12.25
N GLU A 217 -14.55 -16.40 -11.70
CA GLU A 217 -15.54 -15.47 -12.29
C GLU A 217 -14.99 -14.05 -12.39
N ALA A 218 -14.34 -13.55 -11.32
CA ALA A 218 -13.77 -12.23 -11.29
C ALA A 218 -12.65 -12.07 -12.33
N LEU A 219 -11.73 -13.04 -12.40
CA LEU A 219 -10.62 -13.04 -13.36
C LEU A 219 -11.12 -13.12 -14.80
N ASP A 220 -12.18 -13.91 -15.08
CA ASP A 220 -12.79 -13.99 -16.41
C ASP A 220 -13.37 -12.65 -16.86
N PHE A 221 -14.04 -11.91 -15.97
CA PHE A 221 -14.55 -10.56 -16.27
C PHE A 221 -13.41 -9.59 -16.56
N VAL A 222 -12.33 -9.64 -15.76
CA VAL A 222 -11.16 -8.76 -15.93
C VAL A 222 -10.43 -9.06 -17.23
N VAL A 223 -10.11 -10.33 -17.53
CA VAL A 223 -9.43 -10.73 -18.77
C VAL A 223 -10.23 -10.31 -19.99
N ARG A 224 -11.55 -10.58 -19.99
CA ARG A 224 -12.45 -10.16 -21.07
C ARG A 224 -12.46 -8.63 -21.26
N ALA A 225 -12.40 -7.86 -20.17
CA ALA A 225 -12.35 -6.41 -20.27
C ALA A 225 -11.03 -5.93 -20.89
N VAL A 226 -9.89 -6.55 -20.53
CA VAL A 226 -8.57 -6.27 -21.14
C VAL A 226 -8.59 -6.57 -22.63
N GLU A 227 -9.08 -7.75 -23.05
CA GLU A 227 -9.14 -8.14 -24.46
C GLU A 227 -10.04 -7.22 -25.30
N GLN A 228 -11.21 -6.84 -24.76
CA GLN A 228 -12.15 -5.96 -25.44
C GLN A 228 -11.64 -4.52 -25.63
N THR A 229 -10.66 -4.08 -24.83
CA THR A 229 -9.95 -2.81 -25.05
C THR A 229 -8.86 -2.91 -26.12
N GLY A 230 -8.58 -4.11 -26.61
CA GLY A 230 -7.52 -4.39 -27.60
C GLY A 230 -6.14 -4.63 -27.01
N TYR A 231 -6.02 -4.65 -25.67
CA TYR A 231 -4.77 -5.00 -24.98
C TYR A 231 -4.62 -6.51 -24.85
N LYS A 232 -3.36 -6.96 -24.80
CA LYS A 232 -3.02 -8.38 -24.67
C LYS A 232 -2.80 -8.73 -23.21
N PRO A 233 -3.64 -9.62 -22.61
CA PRO A 233 -3.42 -10.13 -21.26
C PRO A 233 -2.02 -10.78 -21.14
N GLY A 234 -1.34 -10.48 -20.03
CA GLY A 234 0.01 -10.98 -19.74
C GLY A 234 1.16 -10.25 -20.45
N THR A 235 0.88 -9.49 -21.50
CA THR A 235 1.91 -8.72 -22.24
C THR A 235 1.78 -7.23 -22.02
N ASP A 236 0.61 -6.68 -22.31
CA ASP A 236 0.33 -5.25 -22.14
C ASP A 236 -0.16 -4.98 -20.71
N ILE A 237 -1.06 -5.85 -20.25
CA ILE A 237 -1.66 -5.78 -18.90
C ILE A 237 -1.59 -7.17 -18.27
N THR A 238 -0.97 -7.27 -17.11
CA THR A 238 -0.99 -8.48 -16.28
C THR A 238 -1.96 -8.32 -15.12
N LEU A 239 -2.30 -9.43 -14.46
CA LEU A 239 -3.21 -9.44 -13.32
C LEU A 239 -2.43 -9.59 -12.01
N VAL A 240 -3.01 -9.01 -10.97
CA VAL A 240 -2.52 -9.11 -9.59
C VAL A 240 -3.72 -9.41 -8.70
N MET A 241 -3.53 -10.26 -7.70
CA MET A 241 -4.57 -10.61 -6.74
C MET A 241 -4.10 -10.32 -5.32
N ASP A 242 -5.06 -10.02 -4.45
CA ASP A 242 -4.88 -10.00 -3.01
C ASP A 242 -6.03 -10.82 -2.38
N PRO A 243 -5.79 -12.09 -2.04
CA PRO A 243 -6.76 -12.90 -1.30
C PRO A 243 -6.98 -12.42 0.13
N ALA A 244 -6.00 -11.75 0.77
CA ALA A 244 -6.01 -11.40 2.20
C ALA A 244 -6.35 -12.61 3.08
N THR A 245 -5.60 -13.69 2.90
CA THR A 245 -5.96 -15.03 3.41
C THR A 245 -6.04 -15.14 4.92
N SER A 246 -5.40 -14.24 5.69
CA SER A 246 -5.53 -14.18 7.15
C SER A 246 -6.97 -13.95 7.59
N GLU A 247 -7.81 -13.31 6.76
CA GLU A 247 -9.22 -13.03 7.06
C GLU A 247 -10.10 -14.29 7.06
N PHE A 248 -9.71 -15.35 6.33
CA PHE A 248 -10.47 -16.59 6.22
C PHE A 248 -9.68 -17.87 6.56
N PHE A 249 -8.49 -17.74 7.15
CA PHE A 249 -7.75 -18.87 7.69
C PHE A 249 -8.19 -19.17 9.14
N ARG A 250 -8.79 -20.33 9.37
CA ARG A 250 -9.32 -20.73 10.68
C ARG A 250 -9.10 -22.21 10.92
N ASP A 251 -8.70 -22.58 12.13
CA ASP A 251 -8.51 -23.97 12.54
C ASP A 251 -7.60 -24.78 11.58
N GLY A 252 -6.58 -24.12 11.00
CA GLY A 252 -5.61 -24.75 10.11
C GLY A 252 -6.12 -25.00 8.68
N VAL A 253 -7.24 -24.39 8.27
CA VAL A 253 -7.80 -24.48 6.92
C VAL A 253 -8.22 -23.10 6.41
N TYR A 254 -8.23 -22.93 5.09
CA TYR A 254 -8.76 -21.76 4.39
C TYR A 254 -10.25 -21.99 4.11
N ASP A 255 -11.11 -21.21 4.76
CA ASP A 255 -12.56 -21.33 4.72
C ASP A 255 -13.19 -20.34 3.73
N TYR A 256 -13.36 -20.77 2.49
CA TYR A 256 -13.95 -19.98 1.40
C TYR A 256 -15.47 -19.96 1.56
N THR A 257 -15.97 -19.05 2.39
CA THR A 257 -17.40 -19.00 2.75
C THR A 257 -18.29 -18.64 1.57
N GLY A 258 -17.81 -17.81 0.65
CA GLY A 258 -18.55 -17.42 -0.56
C GLY A 258 -18.67 -18.57 -1.57
N GLU A 259 -17.63 -19.38 -1.70
CA GLU A 259 -17.63 -20.59 -2.52
C GLU A 259 -18.30 -21.79 -1.81
N GLY A 260 -18.38 -21.77 -0.48
CA GLY A 260 -18.83 -22.90 0.32
C GLY A 260 -17.84 -24.07 0.37
N VAL A 261 -16.54 -23.79 0.24
CA VAL A 261 -15.46 -24.79 0.17
C VAL A 261 -14.41 -24.52 1.24
N ARG A 262 -13.89 -25.57 1.86
CA ARG A 262 -12.73 -25.49 2.78
C ARG A 262 -11.54 -26.19 2.15
N ARG A 263 -10.37 -25.54 2.21
CA ARG A 263 -9.13 -26.06 1.66
C ARG A 263 -8.06 -26.16 2.76
N THR A 264 -7.38 -27.27 2.83
CA THR A 264 -6.13 -27.39 3.59
C THR A 264 -5.05 -26.48 2.97
N PRO A 265 -3.96 -26.15 3.66
CA PRO A 265 -2.86 -25.36 3.07
C PRO A 265 -2.34 -25.92 1.74
N ALA A 266 -2.24 -27.24 1.61
CA ALA A 266 -1.81 -27.89 0.38
C ALA A 266 -2.84 -27.70 -0.76
N GLU A 267 -4.13 -27.93 -0.50
CA GLU A 267 -5.21 -27.73 -1.48
C GLU A 267 -5.35 -26.25 -1.88
N HIS A 268 -5.12 -25.32 -0.94
CA HIS A 268 -5.10 -23.90 -1.19
C HIS A 268 -3.92 -23.54 -2.11
N THR A 269 -2.72 -24.07 -1.84
CA THR A 269 -1.54 -23.91 -2.72
C THR A 269 -1.82 -24.46 -4.12
N ASP A 270 -2.48 -25.62 -4.26
CA ASP A 270 -2.88 -26.19 -5.55
C ASP A 270 -3.89 -25.29 -6.28
N TYR A 271 -4.84 -24.71 -5.56
CA TYR A 271 -5.82 -23.80 -6.14
C TYR A 271 -5.14 -22.51 -6.68
N LEU A 272 -4.28 -21.87 -5.89
CA LEU A 272 -3.53 -20.69 -6.36
C LEU A 272 -2.65 -21.00 -7.57
N ALA A 273 -1.98 -22.16 -7.57
CA ALA A 273 -1.20 -22.59 -8.71
C ALA A 273 -2.05 -22.76 -9.98
N THR A 274 -3.26 -23.31 -9.84
CA THR A 274 -4.21 -23.43 -10.95
C THR A 274 -4.64 -22.07 -11.50
N LEU A 275 -4.86 -21.06 -10.66
CA LEU A 275 -5.16 -19.70 -11.10
C LEU A 275 -3.99 -19.08 -11.88
N VAL A 276 -2.75 -19.25 -11.39
CA VAL A 276 -1.54 -18.76 -12.09
C VAL A 276 -1.32 -19.48 -13.42
N ASP A 277 -1.69 -20.76 -13.53
CA ASP A 277 -1.59 -21.54 -14.78
C ASP A 277 -2.63 -21.14 -15.83
N ARG A 278 -3.82 -20.70 -15.39
CA ARG A 278 -4.96 -20.37 -16.26
C ARG A 278 -5.03 -18.92 -16.68
N TYR A 279 -4.57 -18.02 -15.82
CA TYR A 279 -4.68 -16.58 -15.99
C TYR A 279 -3.31 -15.91 -15.99
N PRO A 280 -3.15 -14.75 -16.61
CA PRO A 280 -1.88 -14.03 -16.63
C PRO A 280 -1.63 -13.30 -15.28
N VAL A 281 -1.70 -14.05 -14.18
CA VAL A 281 -1.43 -13.57 -12.83
C VAL A 281 0.07 -13.50 -12.61
N ALA A 282 0.58 -12.30 -12.37
CA ALA A 282 2.01 -12.05 -12.19
C ALA A 282 2.39 -11.79 -10.72
N SER A 283 1.41 -11.47 -9.87
CA SER A 283 1.65 -11.21 -8.44
C SER A 283 0.45 -11.61 -7.60
N ILE A 284 0.72 -12.17 -6.42
CA ILE A 284 -0.28 -12.47 -5.39
C ILE A 284 0.22 -11.88 -4.07
N GLU A 285 -0.58 -10.99 -3.48
CA GLU A 285 -0.37 -10.44 -2.15
C GLU A 285 -1.04 -11.35 -1.14
N ASP A 286 -0.41 -11.54 0.02
CA ASP A 286 -0.87 -12.39 1.13
C ASP A 286 -1.57 -13.70 0.68
N PRO A 287 -0.88 -14.49 -0.18
CA PRO A 287 -1.44 -15.76 -0.65
C PRO A 287 -1.63 -16.80 0.45
N MET A 288 -0.93 -16.65 1.58
CA MET A 288 -1.03 -17.50 2.77
C MET A 288 -1.26 -16.63 4.00
N ALA A 289 -1.91 -17.17 5.02
CA ALA A 289 -2.12 -16.47 6.29
C ALA A 289 -0.78 -16.10 6.98
N GLU A 290 -0.77 -15.01 7.74
CA GLU A 290 0.43 -14.47 8.37
C GLU A 290 1.15 -15.46 9.31
N ASP A 291 0.42 -16.42 9.87
CA ASP A 291 0.94 -17.45 10.77
C ASP A 291 1.19 -18.82 10.09
N ASP A 292 0.78 -18.99 8.82
CA ASP A 292 1.03 -20.24 8.07
C ASP A 292 2.41 -20.23 7.39
N HIS A 293 3.46 -20.15 8.20
CA HIS A 293 4.84 -20.11 7.70
C HIS A 293 5.23 -21.34 6.87
N THR A 294 4.61 -22.50 7.12
CA THR A 294 4.86 -23.72 6.34
C THR A 294 4.26 -23.59 4.95
N GLY A 295 3.01 -23.18 4.86
CA GLY A 295 2.35 -22.91 3.60
C GLY A 295 3.07 -21.83 2.78
N TRP A 296 3.53 -20.76 3.42
CA TRP A 296 4.34 -19.73 2.75
C TRP A 296 5.61 -20.30 2.09
N ARG A 297 6.39 -21.13 2.81
CA ARG A 297 7.61 -21.76 2.24
C ARG A 297 7.28 -22.68 1.06
N GLU A 298 6.25 -23.52 1.22
CA GLU A 298 5.82 -24.45 0.18
C GLU A 298 5.33 -23.72 -1.07
N LEU A 299 4.49 -22.69 -0.90
CA LEU A 299 4.02 -21.87 -1.99
C LEU A 299 5.16 -21.10 -2.68
N THR A 300 6.08 -20.52 -1.89
CA THR A 300 7.24 -19.79 -2.42
C THR A 300 8.14 -20.71 -3.25
N ALA A 301 8.41 -21.93 -2.76
CA ALA A 301 9.18 -22.91 -3.51
C ALA A 301 8.48 -23.34 -4.82
N ARG A 302 7.14 -23.37 -4.84
CA ARG A 302 6.36 -23.81 -6.01
C ARG A 302 6.13 -22.73 -7.05
N LEU A 303 5.86 -21.49 -6.64
CA LEU A 303 5.45 -20.41 -7.54
C LEU A 303 6.44 -19.24 -7.64
N GLY A 304 7.39 -19.12 -6.70
CA GLY A 304 8.23 -17.93 -6.59
C GLY A 304 9.09 -17.60 -7.82
N ASP A 305 9.40 -18.59 -8.67
CA ASP A 305 10.12 -18.36 -9.93
C ASP A 305 9.20 -17.83 -11.07
N ARG A 306 7.89 -17.93 -10.90
CA ARG A 306 6.88 -17.61 -11.94
C ARG A 306 5.92 -16.51 -11.56
N CYS A 307 5.80 -16.24 -10.27
CA CYS A 307 4.87 -15.28 -9.72
C CYS A 307 5.52 -14.52 -8.57
N GLN A 308 5.30 -13.22 -8.52
CA GLN A 308 5.65 -12.41 -7.36
C GLN A 308 4.71 -12.78 -6.21
N LEU A 309 5.28 -13.14 -5.07
CA LEU A 309 4.54 -13.44 -3.85
C LEU A 309 4.87 -12.35 -2.84
N THR A 310 3.89 -11.48 -2.58
CA THR A 310 4.08 -10.28 -1.77
C THR A 310 3.56 -10.51 -0.36
N GLY A 311 4.42 -10.37 0.64
CA GLY A 311 3.99 -10.41 2.03
C GLY A 311 3.59 -9.01 2.52
N ASP A 312 2.34 -8.89 2.99
CA ASP A 312 1.81 -7.73 3.71
C ASP A 312 1.76 -8.03 5.21
N ASP A 313 0.77 -8.75 5.68
CA ASP A 313 0.55 -9.05 7.11
C ASP A 313 1.71 -9.87 7.72
N VAL A 314 2.32 -10.75 6.95
CA VAL A 314 3.46 -11.56 7.41
C VAL A 314 4.69 -10.70 7.73
N PHE A 315 4.83 -9.50 7.14
CA PHE A 315 5.97 -8.61 7.33
C PHE A 315 5.64 -7.28 8.02
N CYS A 316 4.42 -6.76 7.89
CA CYS A 316 3.95 -5.50 8.49
C CYS A 316 4.94 -4.33 8.31
N THR A 317 5.59 -4.22 7.15
CA THR A 317 6.65 -3.21 6.88
C THR A 317 7.80 -3.23 7.91
N ASN A 318 7.97 -4.31 8.67
CA ASN A 318 8.93 -4.45 9.75
C ASN A 318 10.22 -5.14 9.27
N GLU A 319 11.36 -4.43 9.36
CA GLU A 319 12.66 -4.94 8.91
C GLU A 319 13.04 -6.26 9.60
N THR A 320 12.73 -6.44 10.89
CA THR A 320 13.05 -7.64 11.65
C THR A 320 12.26 -8.84 11.15
N LEU A 321 10.96 -8.67 10.91
CA LEU A 321 10.09 -9.71 10.34
C LEU A 321 10.51 -10.05 8.91
N LEU A 322 10.81 -9.04 8.09
CA LEU A 322 11.32 -9.25 6.73
C LEU A 322 12.63 -10.05 6.73
N ARG A 323 13.60 -9.71 7.58
CA ARG A 323 14.86 -10.47 7.71
C ARG A 323 14.62 -11.92 8.12
N ALA A 324 13.66 -12.18 8.98
CA ALA A 324 13.26 -13.55 9.35
C ALA A 324 12.68 -14.28 8.13
N GLY A 325 11.72 -13.69 7.43
CA GLY A 325 11.11 -14.29 6.23
C GLY A 325 12.12 -14.57 5.11
N ILE A 326 13.07 -13.66 4.88
CA ILE A 326 14.16 -13.87 3.91
C ILE A 326 15.00 -15.12 4.28
N ARG A 327 15.39 -15.27 5.55
CA ARG A 327 16.12 -16.46 6.01
C ARG A 327 15.32 -17.74 5.83
N ASP A 328 14.01 -17.66 6.05
CA ASP A 328 13.11 -18.81 6.06
C ASP A 328 12.54 -19.14 4.66
N GLY A 329 12.88 -18.36 3.62
CA GLY A 329 12.43 -18.56 2.25
C GLY A 329 10.93 -18.26 2.04
N ILE A 330 10.40 -17.27 2.77
CA ILE A 330 9.01 -16.82 2.72
C ILE A 330 8.90 -15.64 1.76
N ALA A 331 7.99 -15.72 0.77
CA ALA A 331 7.74 -14.67 -0.23
C ALA A 331 8.94 -14.36 -1.14
N ASN A 332 8.82 -13.39 -2.02
CA ASN A 332 9.90 -12.79 -2.82
C ASN A 332 9.68 -11.29 -3.05
N SER A 333 8.66 -10.73 -2.39
CA SER A 333 8.27 -9.33 -2.43
C SER A 333 7.71 -8.91 -1.07
N ILE A 334 7.75 -7.61 -0.78
CA ILE A 334 7.14 -7.01 0.41
C ILE A 334 6.20 -5.87 0.01
N LEU A 335 5.03 -5.83 0.66
CA LEU A 335 4.17 -4.64 0.65
C LEU A 335 4.67 -3.66 1.72
N VAL A 336 4.77 -2.38 1.38
CA VAL A 336 5.26 -1.33 2.27
C VAL A 336 4.15 -0.32 2.52
N LYS A 337 3.65 -0.30 3.75
CA LYS A 337 2.65 0.63 4.25
C LYS A 337 3.29 1.46 5.37
N VAL A 338 3.50 2.75 5.12
CA VAL A 338 4.26 3.63 6.05
C VAL A 338 3.69 3.65 7.48
N ASN A 339 2.38 3.49 7.64
CA ASN A 339 1.74 3.51 8.95
C ASN A 339 1.84 2.18 9.74
N GLN A 340 2.16 1.06 9.07
CA GLN A 340 2.37 -0.22 9.76
C GLN A 340 3.61 -0.20 10.66
N ILE A 341 4.59 0.66 10.36
CA ILE A 341 5.82 0.80 11.12
C ILE A 341 5.92 2.17 11.83
N GLY A 342 5.39 3.24 11.23
CA GLY A 342 5.12 4.53 11.90
C GLY A 342 6.22 5.58 11.79
N THR A 343 7.33 5.36 11.06
CA THR A 343 8.31 6.40 10.70
C THR A 343 8.85 6.22 9.29
N LEU A 344 9.30 7.32 8.68
CA LEU A 344 9.96 7.29 7.37
C LEU A 344 11.30 6.54 7.43
N THR A 345 12.09 6.75 8.48
CA THR A 345 13.40 6.10 8.65
C THR A 345 13.26 4.57 8.69
N GLU A 346 12.33 4.02 9.49
CA GLU A 346 12.09 2.58 9.54
C GLU A 346 11.55 2.04 8.21
N THR A 347 10.66 2.80 7.56
CA THR A 347 10.13 2.46 6.22
C THR A 347 11.26 2.31 5.20
N LEU A 348 12.15 3.30 5.12
CA LEU A 348 13.30 3.28 4.19
C LEU A 348 14.31 2.17 4.52
N ALA A 349 14.53 1.86 5.81
CA ALA A 349 15.37 0.74 6.23
C ALA A 349 14.82 -0.61 5.75
N THR A 350 13.50 -0.80 5.86
CA THR A 350 12.81 -1.99 5.39
C THR A 350 12.92 -2.14 3.86
N VAL A 351 12.64 -1.06 3.11
CA VAL A 351 12.81 -1.03 1.64
C VAL A 351 14.25 -1.38 1.26
N GLY A 352 15.24 -0.75 1.90
CA GLY A 352 16.65 -1.02 1.63
C GLY A 352 17.05 -2.47 1.94
N THR A 353 16.47 -3.09 2.96
CA THR A 353 16.70 -4.50 3.29
C THR A 353 16.09 -5.43 2.26
N ALA A 354 14.85 -5.15 1.79
CA ALA A 354 14.22 -5.89 0.72
C ALA A 354 15.07 -5.88 -0.57
N HIS A 355 15.46 -4.71 -1.03
CA HIS A 355 16.28 -4.55 -2.24
C HIS A 355 17.62 -5.29 -2.15
N ARG A 356 18.33 -5.19 -1.01
CA ARG A 356 19.61 -5.92 -0.81
C ARG A 356 19.45 -7.42 -0.82
N ALA A 357 18.29 -7.94 -0.47
CA ALA A 357 17.98 -9.37 -0.49
C ALA A 357 17.43 -9.85 -1.86
N GLY A 358 17.24 -8.95 -2.82
CA GLY A 358 16.64 -9.28 -4.12
C GLY A 358 15.12 -9.42 -4.09
N TYR A 359 14.46 -8.98 -3.01
CA TYR A 359 13.01 -8.87 -2.94
C TYR A 359 12.54 -7.64 -3.68
N THR A 360 11.45 -7.77 -4.39
CA THR A 360 10.73 -6.60 -4.93
C THR A 360 9.96 -5.89 -3.82
N VAL A 361 9.60 -4.64 -4.07
CA VAL A 361 8.88 -3.78 -3.11
C VAL A 361 7.68 -3.16 -3.79
N VAL A 362 6.53 -3.22 -3.13
CA VAL A 362 5.30 -2.53 -3.56
C VAL A 362 4.99 -1.44 -2.54
N MET A 363 5.07 -0.17 -2.94
CA MET A 363 4.60 0.94 -2.10
C MET A 363 3.09 0.95 -2.07
N SER A 364 2.47 0.99 -0.89
CA SER A 364 1.03 0.78 -0.76
C SER A 364 0.32 1.85 0.04
N HIS A 365 -0.93 2.09 -0.35
CA HIS A 365 -1.94 2.82 0.41
C HIS A 365 -2.53 1.96 1.54
N ARG A 366 -3.54 2.50 2.21
CA ARG A 366 -4.45 1.76 3.09
C ARG A 366 -5.91 1.93 2.62
N SER A 367 -6.82 1.12 3.16
CA SER A 367 -8.26 1.23 2.86
C SER A 367 -8.85 2.57 3.31
N GLY A 368 -8.43 3.14 4.44
CA GLY A 368 -8.72 4.51 4.84
C GLY A 368 -7.61 5.46 4.42
N GLU A 369 -7.86 6.29 3.42
CA GLU A 369 -6.91 7.23 2.84
C GLU A 369 -7.40 8.68 2.95
N THR A 370 -6.50 9.60 2.63
CA THR A 370 -6.76 11.03 2.50
C THR A 370 -6.29 11.51 1.12
N GLU A 371 -6.32 12.82 0.88
CA GLU A 371 -5.74 13.43 -0.33
C GLU A 371 -4.19 13.46 -0.30
N ASP A 372 -3.55 13.05 0.78
CA ASP A 372 -2.09 13.01 0.89
C ASP A 372 -1.48 12.09 -0.18
N THR A 373 -0.43 12.57 -0.83
CA THR A 373 0.22 11.90 -1.96
C THR A 373 1.61 11.36 -1.63
N THR A 374 2.01 11.36 -0.37
CA THR A 374 3.36 10.99 0.07
C THR A 374 3.83 9.66 -0.51
N ILE A 375 2.98 8.64 -0.55
CA ILE A 375 3.37 7.32 -1.07
C ILE A 375 3.70 7.34 -2.57
N ALA A 376 3.13 8.26 -3.34
CA ALA A 376 3.49 8.44 -4.75
C ALA A 376 4.93 8.98 -4.88
N ASP A 377 5.28 10.00 -4.09
CA ASP A 377 6.64 10.52 -4.01
C ASP A 377 7.63 9.46 -3.50
N LEU A 378 7.26 8.68 -2.46
CA LEU A 378 8.10 7.62 -1.91
C LEU A 378 8.32 6.47 -2.90
N ALA A 379 7.33 6.12 -3.72
CA ALA A 379 7.50 5.09 -4.75
C ALA A 379 8.58 5.48 -5.77
N VAL A 380 8.62 6.75 -6.17
CA VAL A 380 9.66 7.26 -7.06
C VAL A 380 10.99 7.42 -6.33
N ALA A 381 10.96 7.94 -5.10
CA ALA A 381 12.16 8.17 -4.28
C ALA A 381 12.94 6.88 -4.01
N THR A 382 12.24 5.80 -3.70
CA THR A 382 12.85 4.50 -3.38
C THR A 382 13.21 3.68 -4.63
N GLY A 383 12.69 4.07 -5.80
CA GLY A 383 12.85 3.30 -7.03
C GLY A 383 12.25 1.90 -6.94
N CYS A 384 11.24 1.68 -6.07
CA CYS A 384 10.65 0.37 -5.82
C CYS A 384 9.97 -0.24 -7.06
N GLY A 385 9.61 0.60 -8.02
CA GLY A 385 9.09 0.16 -9.32
C GLY A 385 7.62 -0.26 -9.31
N GLN A 386 6.95 -0.30 -8.17
CA GLN A 386 5.56 -0.73 -8.03
C GLN A 386 4.82 0.13 -7.01
N ILE A 387 3.53 0.39 -7.28
CA ILE A 387 2.62 1.07 -6.34
C ILE A 387 1.24 0.42 -6.36
N LYS A 388 0.70 0.11 -5.18
CA LYS A 388 -0.69 -0.31 -4.96
C LYS A 388 -1.43 0.85 -4.30
N THR A 389 -2.36 1.50 -5.01
CA THR A 389 -3.04 2.69 -4.49
C THR A 389 -4.52 2.77 -4.88
N GLY A 390 -5.16 1.59 -4.96
CA GLY A 390 -6.58 1.46 -5.24
C GLY A 390 -6.92 1.60 -6.72
N SER A 391 -8.18 1.93 -6.99
CA SER A 391 -8.73 2.01 -8.34
C SER A 391 -8.58 3.41 -8.96
N LEU A 392 -9.13 3.55 -10.15
CA LEU A 392 -9.20 4.79 -10.95
C LEU A 392 -10.44 5.62 -10.60
N SER A 393 -11.05 5.38 -9.47
CA SER A 393 -12.18 6.13 -8.91
C SER A 393 -11.92 6.45 -7.45
N ARG A 394 -12.64 7.44 -6.88
CA ARG A 394 -12.45 8.06 -5.56
C ARG A 394 -11.19 8.95 -5.51
N ALA A 395 -11.36 10.19 -5.06
CA ALA A 395 -10.31 11.22 -5.09
C ALA A 395 -9.08 10.86 -4.24
N ASP A 396 -9.29 10.15 -3.13
CA ASP A 396 -8.25 9.62 -2.25
C ASP A 396 -7.29 8.65 -2.96
N ARG A 397 -7.75 7.97 -4.00
CA ARG A 397 -6.94 7.06 -4.85
C ARG A 397 -6.33 7.83 -6.01
N THR A 398 -7.16 8.53 -6.78
CA THR A 398 -6.71 9.25 -7.98
C THR A 398 -5.73 10.38 -7.68
N ALA A 399 -5.70 10.93 -6.45
CA ALA A 399 -4.70 11.90 -6.03
C ALA A 399 -3.26 11.37 -6.20
N LYS A 400 -3.01 10.10 -5.87
CA LYS A 400 -1.69 9.46 -5.99
C LYS A 400 -1.31 9.23 -7.46
N TYR A 401 -2.26 8.78 -8.29
CA TYR A 401 -2.05 8.66 -9.75
C TYR A 401 -1.73 10.02 -10.38
N ASN A 402 -2.51 11.05 -10.04
CA ASN A 402 -2.30 12.40 -10.55
C ASN A 402 -0.94 12.98 -10.10
N GLN A 403 -0.49 12.65 -8.89
CA GLN A 403 0.84 13.04 -8.42
C GLN A 403 1.96 12.38 -9.24
N LEU A 404 1.85 11.09 -9.54
CA LEU A 404 2.82 10.38 -10.38
C LEU A 404 2.86 10.92 -11.81
N VAL A 405 1.71 11.32 -12.37
CA VAL A 405 1.67 12.03 -13.69
C VAL A 405 2.43 13.36 -13.62
N ARG A 406 2.25 14.16 -12.54
CA ARG A 406 3.01 15.41 -12.37
C ARG A 406 4.52 15.17 -12.22
N ILE A 407 4.90 14.12 -11.48
CA ILE A 407 6.31 13.73 -11.34
C ILE A 407 6.89 13.30 -12.69
N GLU A 408 6.14 12.53 -13.49
CA GLU A 408 6.57 12.14 -14.84
C GLU A 408 6.77 13.38 -15.73
N GLU A 409 5.85 14.34 -15.71
CA GLU A 409 5.95 15.59 -16.45
C GLU A 409 7.18 16.43 -16.00
N GLU A 410 7.43 16.55 -14.70
CA GLU A 410 8.58 17.25 -14.14
C GLU A 410 9.91 16.62 -14.53
N LEU A 411 9.97 15.27 -14.55
CA LEU A 411 11.16 14.52 -14.97
C LEU A 411 11.40 14.61 -16.49
N GLY A 412 10.36 14.81 -17.26
CA GLY A 412 10.43 14.91 -18.72
C GLY A 412 11.12 13.70 -19.36
N THR A 413 12.13 13.91 -20.18
CA THR A 413 12.88 12.84 -20.86
C THR A 413 13.72 11.95 -19.94
N GLN A 414 13.87 12.30 -18.68
CA GLN A 414 14.56 11.47 -17.68
C GLN A 414 13.64 10.47 -16.99
N ALA A 415 12.33 10.64 -17.11
CA ALA A 415 11.36 9.70 -16.58
C ALA A 415 11.54 8.32 -17.20
N ARG A 416 11.50 7.29 -16.36
CA ARG A 416 11.57 5.89 -16.78
C ARG A 416 10.46 5.10 -16.16
N TYR A 417 9.53 4.62 -16.96
CA TYR A 417 8.49 3.71 -16.48
C TYR A 417 9.10 2.32 -16.21
N ALA A 418 8.81 1.75 -15.05
CA ALA A 418 9.45 0.51 -14.60
C ALA A 418 9.07 -0.71 -15.46
N GLY A 419 7.82 -0.76 -15.96
CA GLY A 419 7.35 -1.86 -16.80
C GLY A 419 7.38 -3.22 -16.12
N GLY A 420 7.26 -4.29 -16.91
CA GLY A 420 7.17 -5.67 -16.40
C GLY A 420 8.39 -6.16 -15.61
N THR A 421 9.55 -5.51 -15.74
CA THR A 421 10.74 -5.90 -14.97
C THR A 421 10.61 -5.58 -13.48
N ALA A 422 9.69 -4.67 -13.10
CA ALA A 422 9.45 -4.31 -11.72
C ALA A 422 8.90 -5.47 -10.87
N LEU A 423 8.17 -6.40 -11.49
CA LEU A 423 7.56 -7.56 -10.83
C LEU A 423 8.56 -8.71 -10.56
N GLY A 424 9.85 -8.53 -10.87
CA GLY A 424 10.90 -9.53 -10.61
C GLY A 424 10.82 -10.78 -11.48
N LEU A 425 9.87 -10.85 -12.40
CA LEU A 425 9.70 -12.00 -13.28
C LEU A 425 10.84 -12.06 -14.32
N ARG A 426 11.56 -13.15 -14.34
CA ARG A 426 12.54 -13.43 -15.40
C ARG A 426 11.77 -13.73 -16.70
N ARG A 427 12.00 -12.91 -17.72
CA ARG A 427 11.49 -13.18 -19.07
C ARG A 427 12.22 -14.36 -19.70
#